data_427f28c4158d1bfa775dc743942bbd59
#
_entry.id   427f28c4158d1bfa775dc743942bbd59
#
_cell.length_a   1.000
_cell.length_b   1.000
_cell.length_c   1.000
_cell.angle_alpha   90.00
_cell.angle_beta   90.00
_cell.angle_gamma   90.00
#
_symmetry.space_group_name_H-M   'P 1'
#
loop_
_entity.id
_entity.type
_entity.pdbx_description
1 polymer ?
#
loop_
_entity_poly.entity_id
_entity_poly.type
_entity_poly.pdbx_seq_one_letter_code
_entity_poly.pdbx_strand_id
1 'polypeptide(L)'
;MKKVALMILVLVVAFASAPDISLAGAGGGKAKAAMLNSKSAIDLRMTMRKLWEDHITYTSFYITSALAGSDDAGKVAERLLRNQEDLGNAIKPIYGESAGNKLTALLKEHILIAVDLVKAAKEGNKEATAAADKKWDRNGEDIAEFLSGANPKNWPKKALTDMMFAHLAVTKDAVVAKLNKDHAAAIVAYDKGHDHILMMADALSIGIVKQFPEKFRK
;
A
#
# COMPACT_ATOMS: atom_id res chain seq x y z
N MET A 1 11.30 -0.68 -36.14
CA MET A 1 10.87 -0.30 -34.78
C MET A 1 11.83 -0.93 -33.80
N LYS A 2 12.73 -0.15 -33.19
CA LYS A 2 13.75 -0.66 -32.26
C LYS A 2 13.06 -1.00 -30.94
N LYS A 3 13.11 -2.28 -30.53
CA LYS A 3 12.68 -2.72 -29.20
C LYS A 3 13.60 -2.06 -28.17
N VAL A 4 13.06 -1.17 -27.34
CA VAL A 4 13.79 -0.60 -26.22
C VAL A 4 13.81 -1.67 -25.13
N ALA A 5 14.89 -2.40 -25.04
CA ALA A 5 15.14 -3.30 -23.94
C ALA A 5 15.53 -2.44 -22.73
N LEU A 6 14.54 -2.04 -21.94
CA LEU A 6 14.77 -1.46 -20.62
C LEU A 6 15.12 -2.62 -19.69
N MET A 7 16.42 -2.86 -19.52
CA MET A 7 16.94 -3.81 -18.53
C MET A 7 16.80 -3.15 -17.16
N ILE A 8 15.61 -3.22 -16.57
CA ILE A 8 15.44 -3.03 -15.14
C ILE A 8 15.88 -4.36 -14.54
N LEU A 9 16.90 -4.33 -13.70
CA LEU A 9 17.41 -5.48 -12.98
C LEU A 9 16.27 -6.01 -12.09
N VAL A 10 15.57 -7.03 -12.57
CA VAL A 10 14.53 -7.72 -11.81
C VAL A 10 15.27 -8.53 -10.73
N LEU A 11 15.36 -7.95 -9.54
CA LEU A 11 15.72 -8.70 -8.36
C LEU A 11 14.55 -9.63 -8.05
N VAL A 12 14.65 -10.90 -8.39
CA VAL A 12 13.68 -11.92 -7.97
C VAL A 12 13.75 -12.02 -6.46
N VAL A 13 12.90 -11.25 -5.78
CA VAL A 13 12.66 -11.43 -4.35
C VAL A 13 11.80 -12.69 -4.22
N ALA A 14 12.42 -13.79 -3.79
CA ALA A 14 11.67 -14.97 -3.39
C ALA A 14 10.67 -14.55 -2.28
N PHE A 15 9.38 -14.73 -2.53
CA PHE A 15 8.35 -14.53 -1.51
C PHE A 15 8.64 -15.49 -0.35
N ALA A 16 9.24 -14.96 0.71
CA ALA A 16 9.22 -15.64 1.99
C ALA A 16 7.75 -15.65 2.44
N SER A 17 7.21 -16.85 2.68
CA SER A 17 5.91 -17.09 3.29
C SER A 17 5.75 -16.14 4.49
N ALA A 18 4.58 -15.48 4.56
CA ALA A 18 4.24 -14.61 5.69
C ALA A 18 4.53 -15.33 7.00
N PRO A 19 5.14 -14.65 8.00
CA PRO A 19 5.37 -15.31 9.28
C PRO A 19 4.04 -15.73 9.87
N ASP A 20 3.89 -17.02 10.16
CA ASP A 20 2.79 -17.57 10.94
C ASP A 20 2.70 -16.79 12.25
N ILE A 21 1.69 -15.95 12.39
CA ILE A 21 1.36 -15.31 13.66
C ILE A 21 0.72 -16.39 14.53
N SER A 22 1.57 -17.21 15.15
CA SER A 22 1.18 -18.27 16.06
C SER A 22 0.35 -17.70 17.22
N LEU A 23 -0.91 -18.13 17.27
CA LEU A 23 -1.88 -17.86 18.33
C LEU A 23 -1.63 -18.85 19.49
N ALA A 24 -0.58 -18.66 20.28
CA ALA A 24 -0.31 -19.50 21.44
C ALA A 24 -0.63 -18.76 22.76
N GLY A 25 -1.68 -19.24 23.46
CA GLY A 25 -2.06 -18.80 24.81
C GLY A 25 -3.48 -19.22 25.16
N ALA A 26 -3.70 -20.39 25.75
CA ALA A 26 -5.00 -21.07 25.86
C ALA A 26 -6.09 -20.39 26.74
N GLY A 27 -5.79 -19.38 27.53
CA GLY A 27 -6.80 -18.64 28.34
C GLY A 27 -7.15 -17.26 27.78
N GLY A 28 -6.19 -16.59 27.16
CA GLY A 28 -6.39 -15.29 26.48
C GLY A 28 -6.92 -15.41 25.05
N GLY A 29 -6.87 -16.60 24.47
CA GLY A 29 -7.20 -16.84 23.06
C GLY A 29 -8.68 -16.59 22.73
N LYS A 30 -9.60 -17.05 23.56
CA LYS A 30 -11.05 -16.90 23.34
C LYS A 30 -11.49 -15.43 23.45
N ALA A 31 -11.02 -14.71 24.46
CA ALA A 31 -11.34 -13.28 24.64
C ALA A 31 -10.74 -12.43 23.52
N LYS A 32 -9.51 -12.73 23.07
CA LYS A 32 -8.84 -12.06 21.96
C LYS A 32 -9.52 -12.34 20.62
N ALA A 33 -9.93 -13.60 20.38
CA ALA A 33 -10.70 -13.98 19.20
C ALA A 33 -12.07 -13.30 19.19
N ALA A 34 -12.78 -13.25 20.32
CA ALA A 34 -14.07 -12.55 20.45
C ALA A 34 -13.94 -11.06 20.13
N MET A 35 -12.89 -10.40 20.61
CA MET A 35 -12.63 -8.98 20.35
C MET A 35 -12.35 -8.73 18.84
N LEU A 36 -11.54 -9.55 18.19
CA LEU A 36 -11.25 -9.42 16.75
C LEU A 36 -12.48 -9.69 15.87
N ASN A 37 -13.48 -10.37 16.40
CA ASN A 37 -14.75 -10.69 15.75
C ASN A 37 -15.91 -9.84 16.26
N SER A 38 -15.65 -8.82 17.09
CA SER A 38 -16.70 -7.85 17.47
C SER A 38 -17.17 -7.08 16.25
N LYS A 39 -18.42 -6.58 16.30
CA LYS A 39 -18.98 -5.80 15.18
C LYS A 39 -18.08 -4.61 14.83
N SER A 40 -17.61 -3.86 15.82
CA SER A 40 -16.76 -2.67 15.63
C SER A 40 -15.39 -3.02 15.01
N ALA A 41 -14.79 -4.16 15.37
CA ALA A 41 -13.53 -4.63 14.77
C ALA A 41 -13.73 -5.08 13.31
N ILE A 42 -14.86 -5.74 13.02
CA ILE A 42 -15.24 -6.12 11.66
C ILE A 42 -15.49 -4.87 10.82
N ASP A 43 -16.25 -3.90 11.32
CA ASP A 43 -16.56 -2.64 10.63
C ASP A 43 -15.27 -1.86 10.29
N LEU A 44 -14.32 -1.77 11.25
CA LEU A 44 -13.00 -1.18 10.98
C LEU A 44 -12.28 -1.92 9.87
N ARG A 45 -12.19 -3.25 9.95
CA ARG A 45 -11.49 -4.05 8.95
C ARG A 45 -12.10 -3.92 7.56
N MET A 46 -13.44 -3.94 7.47
CA MET A 46 -14.14 -3.76 6.20
C MET A 46 -13.91 -2.37 5.61
N THR A 47 -13.92 -1.33 6.45
CA THR A 47 -13.60 0.04 6.03
C THR A 47 -12.16 0.14 5.52
N MET A 48 -11.19 -0.38 6.26
CA MET A 48 -9.79 -0.38 5.84
C MET A 48 -9.58 -1.15 4.55
N ARG A 49 -10.15 -2.36 4.43
CA ARG A 49 -10.07 -3.15 3.19
C ARG A 49 -10.62 -2.38 1.99
N LYS A 50 -11.80 -1.75 2.14
CA LYS A 50 -12.38 -0.92 1.08
C LYS A 50 -11.46 0.22 0.67
N LEU A 51 -10.88 0.96 1.62
CA LEU A 51 -10.01 2.10 1.33
C LEU A 51 -8.70 1.67 0.65
N TRP A 52 -8.12 0.56 1.07
CA TRP A 52 -6.91 0.01 0.47
C TRP A 52 -7.19 -0.65 -0.89
N GLU A 53 -8.38 -1.23 -1.09
CA GLU A 53 -8.83 -1.70 -2.40
C GLU A 53 -9.06 -0.53 -3.36
N ASP A 54 -9.70 0.56 -2.92
CA ASP A 54 -9.80 1.80 -3.70
C ASP A 54 -8.40 2.30 -4.11
N HIS A 55 -7.42 2.24 -3.19
CA HIS A 55 -6.03 2.64 -3.45
C HIS A 55 -5.42 1.85 -4.62
N ILE A 56 -5.42 0.53 -4.57
CA ILE A 56 -4.82 -0.30 -5.64
C ILE A 56 -5.58 -0.20 -6.96
N THR A 57 -6.91 -0.10 -6.89
CA THR A 57 -7.77 0.04 -8.06
C THR A 57 -7.50 1.35 -8.79
N TYR A 58 -7.52 2.48 -8.08
CA TYR A 58 -7.22 3.79 -8.70
C TYR A 58 -5.76 3.94 -9.09
N THR A 59 -4.82 3.26 -8.42
CA THR A 59 -3.42 3.15 -8.87
C THR A 59 -3.34 2.45 -10.22
N SER A 60 -4.03 1.33 -10.40
CA SER A 60 -4.07 0.60 -11.67
C SER A 60 -4.72 1.41 -12.78
N PHE A 61 -5.82 2.14 -12.48
CA PHE A 61 -6.45 3.05 -13.44
C PHE A 61 -5.50 4.17 -13.83
N TYR A 62 -4.81 4.80 -12.86
CA TYR A 62 -3.85 5.85 -13.13
C TYR A 62 -2.71 5.37 -14.04
N ILE A 63 -2.07 4.25 -13.71
CA ILE A 63 -1.01 3.67 -14.52
C ILE A 63 -1.50 3.44 -15.95
N THR A 64 -2.70 2.88 -16.10
CA THR A 64 -3.26 2.58 -17.41
C THR A 64 -3.53 3.86 -18.23
N SER A 65 -4.22 4.84 -17.65
CA SER A 65 -4.57 6.10 -18.30
C SER A 65 -3.33 6.93 -18.63
N ALA A 66 -2.39 7.04 -17.67
CA ALA A 66 -1.16 7.80 -17.84
C ALA A 66 -0.28 7.23 -18.95
N LEU A 67 -0.06 5.91 -18.98
CA LEU A 67 0.76 5.27 -20.02
C LEU A 67 0.08 5.31 -21.40
N ALA A 68 -1.24 5.18 -21.45
CA ALA A 68 -2.00 5.35 -22.70
C ALA A 68 -2.04 6.81 -23.21
N GLY A 69 -1.76 7.79 -22.34
CA GLY A 69 -1.92 9.21 -22.67
C GLY A 69 -3.39 9.64 -22.73
N SER A 70 -4.23 9.01 -21.93
CA SER A 70 -5.67 9.28 -21.85
C SER A 70 -5.96 10.59 -21.11
N ASP A 71 -6.98 11.31 -21.53
CA ASP A 71 -7.37 12.62 -20.97
C ASP A 71 -7.86 12.54 -19.53
N ASP A 72 -8.28 11.37 -19.07
CA ASP A 72 -8.77 11.14 -17.72
C ASP A 72 -7.67 10.96 -16.66
N ALA A 73 -6.41 10.75 -17.07
CA ALA A 73 -5.29 10.46 -16.15
C ALA A 73 -5.19 11.46 -15.00
N GLY A 74 -5.39 12.76 -15.26
CA GLY A 74 -5.40 13.80 -14.23
C GLY A 74 -6.52 13.61 -13.22
N LYS A 75 -7.73 13.27 -13.68
CA LYS A 75 -8.89 13.04 -12.79
C LYS A 75 -8.75 11.78 -11.96
N VAL A 76 -8.15 10.73 -12.51
CA VAL A 76 -7.84 9.51 -11.77
C VAL A 76 -6.80 9.80 -10.68
N ALA A 77 -5.76 10.59 -10.98
CA ALA A 77 -4.77 11.01 -9.98
C ALA A 77 -5.40 11.83 -8.85
N GLU A 78 -6.29 12.80 -9.16
CA GLU A 78 -7.04 13.56 -8.16
C GLU A 78 -7.88 12.64 -7.25
N ARG A 79 -8.57 11.64 -7.82
CA ARG A 79 -9.35 10.67 -7.05
C ARG A 79 -8.46 9.81 -6.15
N LEU A 80 -7.30 9.40 -6.66
CA LEU A 80 -6.32 8.62 -5.88
C LEU A 80 -5.75 9.46 -4.72
N LEU A 81 -5.45 10.75 -4.93
CA LEU A 81 -5.02 11.65 -3.87
C LEU A 81 -6.09 11.84 -2.80
N ARG A 82 -7.38 11.90 -3.18
CA ARG A 82 -8.49 11.95 -2.21
C ARG A 82 -8.57 10.67 -1.38
N ASN A 83 -8.30 9.51 -1.96
CA ASN A 83 -8.25 8.26 -1.21
C ASN A 83 -7.20 8.30 -0.07
N GLN A 84 -6.10 9.04 -0.24
CA GLN A 84 -5.11 9.23 0.81
C GLN A 84 -5.66 10.07 1.99
N GLU A 85 -6.54 11.02 1.70
CA GLU A 85 -7.28 11.77 2.74
C GLU A 85 -8.24 10.85 3.48
N ASP A 86 -8.97 10.00 2.74
CA ASP A 86 -9.91 9.05 3.31
C ASP A 86 -9.19 8.05 4.25
N LEU A 87 -8.00 7.56 3.86
CA LEU A 87 -7.16 6.69 4.70
C LEU A 87 -6.67 7.39 5.98
N GLY A 88 -6.20 8.63 5.87
CA GLY A 88 -5.82 9.42 7.04
C GLY A 88 -7.01 9.71 7.95
N ASN A 89 -8.17 10.05 7.40
CA ASN A 89 -9.39 10.31 8.16
C ASN A 89 -9.89 9.05 8.89
N ALA A 90 -9.73 7.86 8.31
CA ALA A 90 -10.16 6.61 8.92
C ALA A 90 -9.44 6.31 10.26
N ILE A 91 -8.22 6.81 10.46
CA ILE A 91 -7.47 6.59 11.71
C ILE A 91 -7.64 7.72 12.74
N LYS A 92 -8.15 8.90 12.36
CA LYS A 92 -8.33 10.04 13.26
C LYS A 92 -9.14 9.73 14.53
N PRO A 93 -10.25 8.97 14.48
CA PRO A 93 -11.03 8.64 15.69
C PRO A 93 -10.23 7.82 16.70
N ILE A 94 -9.13 7.21 16.30
CA ILE A 94 -8.32 6.31 17.12
C ILE A 94 -7.01 6.97 17.55
N TYR A 95 -6.29 7.58 16.59
CA TYR A 95 -4.95 8.16 16.80
C TYR A 95 -4.94 9.69 16.89
N GLY A 96 -6.09 10.34 16.67
CA GLY A 96 -6.22 11.81 16.70
C GLY A 96 -5.91 12.49 15.36
N GLU A 97 -6.28 13.78 15.31
CA GLU A 97 -6.15 14.62 14.09
C GLU A 97 -4.73 14.70 13.58
N SER A 98 -3.76 14.93 14.46
CA SER A 98 -2.34 15.09 14.09
C SER A 98 -1.81 13.85 13.37
N ALA A 99 -2.09 12.66 13.92
CA ALA A 99 -1.64 11.40 13.32
C ALA A 99 -2.32 11.13 11.97
N GLY A 100 -3.63 11.38 11.86
CA GLY A 100 -4.35 11.24 10.60
C GLY A 100 -3.84 12.19 9.52
N ASN A 101 -3.60 13.45 9.88
CA ASN A 101 -3.06 14.44 8.96
C ASN A 101 -1.62 14.10 8.51
N LYS A 102 -0.78 13.59 9.42
CA LYS A 102 0.58 13.14 9.07
C LYS A 102 0.55 11.94 8.12
N LEU A 103 -0.31 10.95 8.37
CA LEU A 103 -0.49 9.82 7.46
C LEU A 103 -0.96 10.28 6.08
N THR A 104 -1.96 11.17 6.03
CA THR A 104 -2.42 11.77 4.76
C THR A 104 -1.28 12.41 3.99
N ALA A 105 -0.43 13.20 4.65
CA ALA A 105 0.69 13.88 4.00
C ALA A 105 1.68 12.88 3.41
N LEU A 106 2.09 11.86 4.17
CA LEU A 106 3.01 10.81 3.72
C LEU A 106 2.45 10.02 2.54
N LEU A 107 1.16 9.66 2.60
CA LEU A 107 0.51 8.91 1.54
C LEU A 107 0.29 9.74 0.28
N LYS A 108 -0.02 11.04 0.39
CA LYS A 108 -0.09 11.94 -0.77
C LYS A 108 1.26 12.09 -1.46
N GLU A 109 2.33 12.27 -0.67
CA GLU A 109 3.69 12.30 -1.19
C GLU A 109 4.03 11.00 -1.93
N HIS A 110 3.64 9.84 -1.37
CA HIS A 110 3.77 8.53 -1.99
C HIS A 110 3.17 8.48 -3.39
N ILE A 111 1.94 8.99 -3.55
CA ILE A 111 1.26 9.02 -4.84
C ILE A 111 1.95 9.99 -5.82
N LEU A 112 2.35 11.20 -5.37
CA LEU A 112 2.99 12.17 -6.24
C LEU A 112 4.33 11.66 -6.78
N ILE A 113 5.12 10.97 -5.94
CA ILE A 113 6.37 10.33 -6.39
C ILE A 113 6.09 9.22 -7.40
N ALA A 114 5.05 8.41 -7.17
CA ALA A 114 4.64 7.38 -8.13
C ALA A 114 4.20 7.98 -9.47
N VAL A 115 3.51 9.13 -9.47
CA VAL A 115 3.14 9.88 -10.68
C VAL A 115 4.39 10.30 -11.46
N ASP A 116 5.40 10.86 -10.78
CA ASP A 116 6.67 11.26 -11.39
C ASP A 116 7.41 10.04 -11.97
N LEU A 117 7.42 8.91 -11.25
CA LEU A 117 8.03 7.66 -11.70
C LEU A 117 7.38 7.15 -12.98
N VAL A 118 6.04 7.07 -13.02
CA VAL A 118 5.28 6.61 -14.20
C VAL A 118 5.54 7.52 -15.40
N LYS A 119 5.57 8.84 -15.19
CA LYS A 119 5.85 9.82 -16.23
C LYS A 119 7.26 9.65 -16.79
N ALA A 120 8.28 9.60 -15.92
CA ALA A 120 9.67 9.42 -16.34
C ALA A 120 9.88 8.09 -17.09
N ALA A 121 9.25 7.00 -16.61
CA ALA A 121 9.30 5.70 -17.25
C ALA A 121 8.65 5.72 -18.64
N LYS A 122 7.49 6.39 -18.81
CA LYS A 122 6.82 6.59 -20.10
C LYS A 122 7.70 7.35 -21.11
N GLU A 123 8.41 8.38 -20.64
CA GLU A 123 9.32 9.19 -21.44
C GLU A 123 10.64 8.47 -21.76
N GLY A 124 10.89 7.29 -21.16
CA GLY A 124 12.14 6.55 -21.29
C GLY A 124 13.33 7.23 -20.61
N ASN A 125 13.08 8.19 -19.71
CA ASN A 125 14.10 8.91 -18.96
C ASN A 125 14.59 8.06 -17.79
N LYS A 126 15.68 7.30 -18.02
CA LYS A 126 16.24 6.37 -17.03
C LYS A 126 16.74 7.07 -15.77
N GLU A 127 17.35 8.24 -15.90
CA GLU A 127 17.89 8.99 -14.76
C GLU A 127 16.77 9.48 -13.86
N ALA A 128 15.75 10.13 -14.43
CA ALA A 128 14.59 10.59 -13.69
C ALA A 128 13.79 9.42 -13.06
N THR A 129 13.68 8.28 -13.78
CA THR A 129 13.04 7.07 -13.24
C THR A 129 13.79 6.54 -12.01
N ALA A 130 15.12 6.43 -12.07
CA ALA A 130 15.92 5.96 -10.94
C ALA A 130 15.89 6.94 -9.76
N ALA A 131 15.86 8.24 -10.04
CA ALA A 131 15.74 9.27 -8.99
C ALA A 131 14.37 9.21 -8.29
N ALA A 132 13.29 9.03 -9.05
CA ALA A 132 11.94 8.87 -8.50
C ALA A 132 11.81 7.56 -7.71
N ASP A 133 12.36 6.46 -8.20
CA ASP A 133 12.37 5.15 -7.52
C ASP A 133 13.04 5.25 -6.14
N LYS A 134 14.23 5.85 -6.07
CA LYS A 134 14.93 6.08 -4.81
C LYS A 134 14.13 6.94 -3.81
N LYS A 135 13.45 7.97 -4.30
CA LYS A 135 12.56 8.81 -3.46
C LYS A 135 11.37 8.00 -2.96
N TRP A 136 10.83 7.12 -3.79
CA TRP A 136 9.68 6.30 -3.46
C TRP A 136 10.01 5.26 -2.39
N ASP A 137 11.18 4.60 -2.52
CA ASP A 137 11.71 3.71 -1.49
C ASP A 137 11.87 4.44 -0.15
N ARG A 138 12.45 5.65 -0.16
CA ARG A 138 12.60 6.46 1.06
C ARG A 138 11.25 6.83 1.68
N ASN A 139 10.28 7.26 0.88
CA ASN A 139 8.93 7.54 1.38
C ASN A 139 8.26 6.29 1.95
N GLY A 140 8.47 5.11 1.35
CA GLY A 140 8.03 3.84 1.91
C GLY A 140 8.61 3.54 3.30
N GLU A 141 9.90 3.83 3.51
CA GLU A 141 10.54 3.74 4.83
C GLU A 141 9.93 4.73 5.83
N ASP A 142 9.68 5.97 5.42
CA ASP A 142 9.10 7.01 6.27
C ASP A 142 7.66 6.67 6.70
N ILE A 143 6.87 6.08 5.81
CA ILE A 143 5.54 5.54 6.13
C ILE A 143 5.64 4.39 7.15
N ALA A 144 6.56 3.45 6.93
CA ALA A 144 6.78 2.31 7.83
C ALA A 144 7.25 2.78 9.21
N GLU A 145 8.13 3.77 9.27
CA GLU A 145 8.61 4.37 10.50
C GLU A 145 7.49 5.06 11.28
N PHE A 146 6.68 5.89 10.60
CA PHE A 146 5.55 6.57 11.20
C PHE A 146 4.53 5.57 11.80
N LEU A 147 4.14 4.55 11.03
CA LEU A 147 3.20 3.54 11.49
C LEU A 147 3.77 2.73 12.65
N SER A 148 5.03 2.30 12.56
CA SER A 148 5.71 1.57 13.64
C SER A 148 5.81 2.41 14.90
N GLY A 149 6.12 3.70 14.80
CA GLY A 149 6.14 4.62 15.93
C GLY A 149 4.79 4.74 16.63
N ALA A 150 3.68 4.70 15.86
CA ALA A 150 2.33 4.76 16.41
C ALA A 150 1.90 3.47 17.13
N ASN A 151 2.42 2.29 16.70
CA ASN A 151 2.01 0.99 17.26
C ASN A 151 3.16 -0.05 17.21
N PRO A 152 4.29 0.20 17.89
CA PRO A 152 5.50 -0.60 17.73
C PRO A 152 5.33 -2.08 18.13
N LYS A 153 4.41 -2.36 19.06
CA LYS A 153 4.14 -3.72 19.52
C LYS A 153 3.47 -4.60 18.47
N ASN A 154 2.56 -4.02 17.69
CA ASN A 154 1.77 -4.78 16.70
C ASN A 154 2.23 -4.53 15.27
N TRP A 155 3.00 -3.47 15.04
CA TRP A 155 3.57 -3.08 13.74
C TRP A 155 5.10 -2.91 13.83
N PRO A 156 5.86 -4.03 13.93
CA PRO A 156 7.31 -3.96 13.96
C PRO A 156 7.85 -3.26 12.71
N LYS A 157 8.79 -2.33 12.86
CA LYS A 157 9.32 -1.51 11.76
C LYS A 157 9.78 -2.37 10.58
N LYS A 158 10.55 -3.43 10.84
CA LYS A 158 11.03 -4.31 9.77
C LYS A 158 9.88 -4.94 8.97
N ALA A 159 8.84 -5.43 9.64
CA ALA A 159 7.70 -6.04 8.97
C ALA A 159 6.94 -5.03 8.08
N LEU A 160 6.76 -3.79 8.54
CA LEU A 160 6.14 -2.73 7.74
C LEU A 160 7.02 -2.30 6.57
N THR A 161 8.34 -2.19 6.76
CA THR A 161 9.28 -1.85 5.68
C THR A 161 9.28 -2.93 4.60
N ASP A 162 9.34 -4.21 4.99
CA ASP A 162 9.27 -5.34 4.05
C ASP A 162 7.93 -5.31 3.28
N MET A 163 6.83 -5.00 3.96
CA MET A 163 5.49 -4.89 3.37
C MET A 163 5.39 -3.73 2.38
N MET A 164 5.94 -2.56 2.73
CA MET A 164 6.01 -1.42 1.81
C MET A 164 6.84 -1.75 0.58
N PHE A 165 8.04 -2.31 0.72
CA PHE A 165 8.89 -2.64 -0.43
C PHE A 165 8.26 -3.71 -1.34
N ALA A 166 7.55 -4.69 -0.79
CA ALA A 166 6.78 -5.63 -1.59
C ALA A 166 5.68 -4.93 -2.40
N HIS A 167 4.97 -3.96 -1.78
CA HIS A 167 3.98 -3.12 -2.47
C HIS A 167 4.60 -2.32 -3.62
N LEU A 168 5.75 -1.66 -3.38
CA LEU A 168 6.45 -0.90 -4.41
C LEU A 168 6.88 -1.81 -5.58
N ALA A 169 7.41 -3.00 -5.28
CA ALA A 169 7.89 -3.95 -6.28
C ALA A 169 6.76 -4.39 -7.22
N VAL A 170 5.61 -4.83 -6.69
CA VAL A 170 4.49 -5.27 -7.54
C VAL A 170 3.88 -4.13 -8.35
N THR A 171 3.92 -2.90 -7.83
CA THR A 171 3.46 -1.70 -8.57
C THR A 171 4.42 -1.38 -9.72
N LYS A 172 5.74 -1.46 -9.49
CA LYS A 172 6.76 -1.32 -10.55
C LYS A 172 6.60 -2.39 -11.63
N ASP A 173 6.33 -3.64 -11.24
CA ASP A 173 6.06 -4.74 -12.19
C ASP A 173 4.85 -4.41 -13.08
N ALA A 174 3.78 -3.86 -12.51
CA ALA A 174 2.60 -3.44 -13.29
C ALA A 174 2.94 -2.33 -14.31
N VAL A 175 3.73 -1.33 -13.92
CA VAL A 175 4.19 -0.27 -14.83
C VAL A 175 5.02 -0.85 -15.98
N VAL A 176 5.99 -1.70 -15.67
CA VAL A 176 6.87 -2.34 -16.67
C VAL A 176 6.07 -3.21 -17.63
N ALA A 177 5.17 -4.04 -17.12
CA ALA A 177 4.31 -4.90 -17.94
C ALA A 177 3.45 -4.07 -18.91
N LYS A 178 2.83 -2.99 -18.43
CA LYS A 178 2.04 -2.07 -19.26
C LYS A 178 2.88 -1.37 -20.34
N LEU A 179 4.09 -0.88 -20.00
CA LEU A 179 5.02 -0.27 -20.96
C LEU A 179 5.42 -1.24 -22.06
N ASN A 180 5.65 -2.50 -21.71
CA ASN A 180 6.00 -3.57 -22.67
C ASN A 180 4.78 -4.11 -23.43
N LYS A 181 3.56 -3.64 -23.15
CA LYS A 181 2.30 -4.17 -23.69
C LYS A 181 2.11 -5.67 -23.37
N ASP A 182 2.70 -6.14 -22.29
CA ASP A 182 2.47 -7.49 -21.77
C ASP A 182 1.23 -7.47 -20.87
N HIS A 183 0.08 -7.66 -21.50
CA HIS A 183 -1.21 -7.60 -20.82
C HIS A 183 -1.39 -8.73 -19.80
N ALA A 184 -0.82 -9.91 -20.07
CA ALA A 184 -0.89 -11.04 -19.16
C ALA A 184 -0.07 -10.77 -17.88
N ALA A 185 1.17 -10.30 -18.03
CA ALA A 185 2.00 -9.92 -16.88
C ALA A 185 1.37 -8.75 -16.09
N ALA A 186 0.71 -7.81 -16.76
CA ALA A 186 0.05 -6.69 -16.09
C ALA A 186 -1.13 -7.16 -15.21
N ILE A 187 -1.90 -8.16 -15.66
CA ILE A 187 -2.97 -8.77 -14.86
C ILE A 187 -2.36 -9.49 -13.64
N VAL A 188 -1.34 -10.31 -13.85
CA VAL A 188 -0.66 -11.02 -12.76
C VAL A 188 -0.08 -10.06 -11.71
N ALA A 189 0.51 -8.92 -12.14
CA ALA A 189 1.01 -7.90 -11.22
C ALA A 189 -0.13 -7.24 -10.44
N TYR A 190 -1.27 -6.95 -11.09
CA TYR A 190 -2.45 -6.42 -10.42
C TYR A 190 -2.99 -7.38 -9.36
N ASP A 191 -3.19 -8.66 -9.70
CA ASP A 191 -3.72 -9.67 -8.77
C ASP A 191 -2.82 -9.81 -7.53
N LYS A 192 -1.50 -9.89 -7.73
CA LYS A 192 -0.52 -9.90 -6.62
C LYS A 192 -0.59 -8.64 -5.77
N GLY A 193 -0.69 -7.47 -6.41
CA GLY A 193 -0.81 -6.19 -5.72
C GLY A 193 -2.10 -6.09 -4.91
N HIS A 194 -3.21 -6.57 -5.47
CA HIS A 194 -4.51 -6.59 -4.82
C HIS A 194 -4.51 -7.50 -3.57
N ASP A 195 -4.01 -8.73 -3.69
CA ASP A 195 -3.89 -9.63 -2.54
C ASP A 195 -2.99 -9.06 -1.45
N HIS A 196 -1.85 -8.48 -1.86
CA HIS A 196 -0.90 -7.85 -0.95
C HIS A 196 -1.51 -6.67 -0.19
N ILE A 197 -2.22 -5.77 -0.88
CA ILE A 197 -2.81 -4.58 -0.24
C ILE A 197 -3.93 -4.94 0.73
N LEU A 198 -4.71 -5.99 0.45
CA LEU A 198 -5.73 -6.48 1.37
C LEU A 198 -5.11 -7.14 2.61
N MET A 199 -4.01 -7.87 2.45
CA MET A 199 -3.22 -8.40 3.57
C MET A 199 -2.68 -7.25 4.45
N MET A 200 -2.17 -6.18 3.85
CA MET A 200 -1.70 -4.99 4.56
C MET A 200 -2.85 -4.30 5.32
N ALA A 201 -4.03 -4.15 4.70
CA ALA A 201 -5.22 -3.61 5.35
C ALA A 201 -5.63 -4.42 6.58
N ASP A 202 -5.59 -5.76 6.48
CA ASP A 202 -5.89 -6.66 7.59
C ASP A 202 -4.84 -6.53 8.71
N ALA A 203 -3.54 -6.51 8.38
CA ALA A 203 -2.47 -6.35 9.37
C ALA A 203 -2.58 -5.03 10.14
N LEU A 204 -2.88 -3.93 9.44
CA LEU A 204 -3.07 -2.62 10.05
C LEU A 204 -4.33 -2.62 10.95
N SER A 205 -5.46 -3.11 10.47
CA SER A 205 -6.71 -3.17 11.24
C SER A 205 -6.57 -4.02 12.50
N ILE A 206 -5.98 -5.21 12.39
CA ILE A 206 -5.73 -6.11 13.52
C ILE A 206 -4.80 -5.45 14.54
N GLY A 207 -3.78 -4.75 14.08
CA GLY A 207 -2.86 -4.00 14.94
C GLY A 207 -3.58 -2.92 15.75
N ILE A 208 -4.48 -2.17 15.12
CA ILE A 208 -5.32 -1.15 15.78
C ILE A 208 -6.18 -1.80 16.88
N VAL A 209 -6.92 -2.86 16.53
CA VAL A 209 -7.80 -3.55 17.47
C VAL A 209 -7.02 -4.10 18.66
N LYS A 210 -5.82 -4.64 18.44
CA LYS A 210 -4.94 -5.14 19.51
C LYS A 210 -4.39 -4.03 20.41
N GLN A 211 -4.17 -2.83 19.87
CA GLN A 211 -3.64 -1.69 20.63
C GLN A 211 -4.72 -1.03 21.50
N PHE A 212 -5.97 -0.99 21.02
CA PHE A 212 -7.11 -0.31 21.67
C PHE A 212 -8.27 -1.28 21.94
N PRO A 213 -8.05 -2.38 22.67
CA PRO A 213 -9.05 -3.42 22.84
C PRO A 213 -10.35 -2.92 23.49
N GLU A 214 -10.29 -1.86 24.30
CA GLU A 214 -11.46 -1.25 24.96
C GLU A 214 -12.43 -0.60 23.95
N LYS A 215 -11.94 -0.13 22.82
CA LYS A 215 -12.77 0.46 21.76
C LYS A 215 -13.53 -0.58 20.94
N PHE A 216 -13.18 -1.85 21.05
CA PHE A 216 -13.67 -2.95 20.19
C PHE A 216 -14.35 -4.10 20.97
N ARG A 217 -14.80 -3.84 22.19
CA ARG A 217 -15.46 -4.86 23.04
C ARG A 217 -16.98 -4.97 22.84
N LYS A 218 -17.56 -4.15 21.96
CA LYS A 218 -19.01 -4.12 21.70
C LYS A 218 -19.36 -4.70 20.34
#